data_cf79b46821fc4f6ebe84a1dba44bcdcb
#
_entry.id   cf79b46821fc4f6ebe84a1dba44bcdcb
#
_cell.length_a   1.000
_cell.length_b   1.000
_cell.length_c   1.000
_cell.angle_alpha   90.00
_cell.angle_beta   90.00
_cell.angle_gamma   90.00
#
_symmetry.space_group_name_H-M   'P 1'
#
loop_
_entity.id
_entity.type
_entity.pdbx_description
1 polymer ?
#
loop_
_entity_poly.entity_id
_entity_poly.type
_entity_poly.pdbx_seq_one_letter_code
_entity_poly.pdbx_strand_id
1 'polypeptide(L)'
;PVKALINNAGLGKMAFLEQLSVADLRLVMDVNFMSHAIITKSFLPLLKKQGSGDIVFTGSEAALKGSRQGSIYCASKFAIRGFAQALRDECGKSGVRVSILNPGAVRTPFFDELNFEPGADPENAVEADDVAAALMTVIEARPGTVLEEISISPQSHVWQRKK
;
A
#
# COMPACT_ATOMS: atom_id res chain seq x y z
N PRO A 1 -24.84 -1.94 -1.75
CA PRO A 1 -23.75 -1.56 -2.66
C PRO A 1 -22.42 -1.44 -1.92
N VAL A 2 -21.34 -1.88 -2.56
CA VAL A 2 -19.98 -1.68 -2.07
C VAL A 2 -19.53 -0.28 -2.47
N LYS A 3 -19.15 0.57 -1.51
CA LYS A 3 -18.67 1.92 -1.80
C LYS A 3 -17.17 1.94 -2.10
N ALA A 4 -16.40 1.21 -1.31
CA ALA A 4 -14.95 1.14 -1.47
C ALA A 4 -14.40 -0.25 -1.13
N LEU A 5 -13.38 -0.67 -1.85
CA LEU A 5 -12.53 -1.83 -1.54
C LEU A 5 -11.17 -1.31 -1.12
N ILE A 6 -10.79 -1.56 0.13
CA ILE A 6 -9.51 -1.12 0.68
C ILE A 6 -8.57 -2.32 0.80
N ASN A 7 -7.58 -2.38 -0.05
CA ASN A 7 -6.53 -3.40 -0.07
C ASN A 7 -5.36 -2.95 0.81
N ASN A 8 -5.46 -3.22 2.11
CA ASN A 8 -4.52 -2.73 3.11
C ASN A 8 -3.59 -3.79 3.70
N ALA A 9 -3.93 -5.08 3.61
CA ALA A 9 -3.12 -6.15 4.19
C ALA A 9 -1.67 -6.08 3.72
N GLY A 10 -0.72 -6.30 4.62
CA GLY A 10 0.69 -6.27 4.25
C GLY A 10 1.60 -6.69 5.40
N LEU A 11 2.75 -7.21 5.03
CA LEU A 11 3.83 -7.56 5.96
C LEU A 11 5.19 -7.19 5.37
N GLY A 12 6.18 -7.02 6.24
CA GLY A 12 7.58 -6.81 5.89
C GLY A 12 8.43 -8.03 6.23
N LYS A 13 9.29 -8.44 5.31
CA LYS A 13 10.44 -9.32 5.57
C LYS A 13 11.66 -8.58 5.05
N MET A 14 12.46 -8.07 5.98
CA MET A 14 13.58 -7.19 5.68
C MET A 14 14.89 -7.85 6.11
N ALA A 15 15.63 -8.38 5.14
CA ALA A 15 16.94 -9.00 5.31
C ALA A 15 17.71 -8.94 3.98
N PHE A 16 18.99 -9.28 3.99
CA PHE A 16 19.72 -9.50 2.73
C PHE A 16 19.09 -10.68 1.99
N LEU A 17 19.07 -10.63 0.66
CA LEU A 17 18.35 -11.59 -0.16
C LEU A 17 18.77 -13.05 0.11
N GLU A 18 20.08 -13.27 0.32
CA GLU A 18 20.64 -14.59 0.64
C GLU A 18 20.24 -15.14 2.00
N GLN A 19 19.67 -14.32 2.87
CA GLN A 19 19.17 -14.70 4.19
C GLN A 19 17.68 -15.05 4.18
N LEU A 20 16.95 -14.69 3.12
CA LEU A 20 15.53 -14.96 2.97
C LEU A 20 15.31 -16.35 2.38
N SER A 21 14.40 -17.10 2.97
CA SER A 21 13.96 -18.38 2.39
C SER A 21 13.04 -18.14 1.18
N VAL A 22 12.92 -19.14 0.31
CA VAL A 22 11.95 -19.13 -0.79
C VAL A 22 10.51 -18.98 -0.26
N ALA A 23 10.24 -19.53 0.92
CA ALA A 23 8.93 -19.38 1.57
C ALA A 23 8.67 -17.92 1.97
N ASP A 24 9.67 -17.19 2.49
CA ASP A 24 9.54 -15.76 2.79
C ASP A 24 9.25 -14.94 1.54
N LEU A 25 9.97 -15.22 0.43
CA LEU A 25 9.73 -14.53 -0.84
C LEU A 25 8.30 -14.71 -1.33
N ARG A 26 7.79 -15.95 -1.29
CA ARG A 26 6.41 -16.26 -1.66
C ARG A 26 5.40 -15.58 -0.74
N LEU A 27 5.59 -15.70 0.57
CA LEU A 27 4.69 -15.12 1.56
C LEU A 27 4.53 -13.60 1.35
N VAL A 28 5.63 -12.88 1.15
CA VAL A 28 5.57 -11.43 0.90
C VAL A 28 4.79 -11.11 -0.37
N MET A 29 5.04 -11.83 -1.47
CA MET A 29 4.30 -11.62 -2.71
C MET A 29 2.82 -12.02 -2.58
N ASP A 30 2.53 -13.12 -1.93
CA ASP A 30 1.16 -13.60 -1.75
C ASP A 30 0.33 -12.62 -0.91
N VAL A 31 0.88 -12.12 0.19
CA VAL A 31 0.16 -11.19 1.07
C VAL A 31 0.10 -9.79 0.46
N ASN A 32 1.24 -9.23 0.03
CA ASN A 32 1.31 -7.81 -0.36
C ASN A 32 0.79 -7.53 -1.78
N PHE A 33 0.68 -8.55 -2.63
CA PHE A 33 0.26 -8.38 -4.02
C PHE A 33 -0.84 -9.35 -4.44
N MET A 34 -0.61 -10.67 -4.38
CA MET A 34 -1.55 -11.65 -4.95
C MET A 34 -2.91 -11.61 -4.25
N SER A 35 -2.95 -11.48 -2.92
CA SER A 35 -4.21 -11.37 -2.18
C SER A 35 -5.05 -10.18 -2.67
N HIS A 36 -4.41 -9.02 -2.84
CA HIS A 36 -5.06 -7.80 -3.33
C HIS A 36 -5.58 -7.96 -4.77
N ALA A 37 -4.77 -8.55 -5.65
CA ALA A 37 -5.17 -8.80 -7.04
C ALA A 37 -6.36 -9.75 -7.12
N ILE A 38 -6.36 -10.84 -6.34
CA ILE A 38 -7.45 -11.83 -6.31
C ILE A 38 -8.74 -11.22 -5.77
N ILE A 39 -8.67 -10.49 -4.64
CA ILE A 39 -9.84 -9.84 -4.05
C ILE A 39 -10.38 -8.79 -5.03
N THR A 40 -9.51 -7.96 -5.59
CA THR A 40 -9.89 -6.94 -6.57
C THR A 40 -10.57 -7.56 -7.79
N LYS A 41 -10.00 -8.63 -8.36
CA LYS A 41 -10.61 -9.39 -9.47
C LYS A 41 -12.03 -9.86 -9.14
N SER A 42 -12.26 -10.28 -7.89
CA SER A 42 -13.57 -10.79 -7.46
C SER A 42 -14.61 -9.67 -7.30
N PHE A 43 -14.22 -8.48 -6.84
CA PHE A 43 -15.13 -7.36 -6.63
C PHE A 43 -15.32 -6.47 -7.87
N LEU A 44 -14.34 -6.44 -8.77
CA LEU A 44 -14.34 -5.53 -9.92
C LEU A 44 -15.59 -5.63 -10.83
N PRO A 45 -16.11 -6.84 -11.15
CA PRO A 45 -17.33 -6.94 -11.96
C PRO A 45 -18.54 -6.31 -11.28
N LEU A 46 -18.64 -6.44 -9.95
CA LEU A 46 -19.73 -5.84 -9.17
C LEU A 46 -19.64 -4.31 -9.22
N LEU A 47 -18.47 -3.73 -8.97
CA LEU A 47 -18.24 -2.29 -9.00
C LEU A 47 -18.50 -1.71 -10.40
N LYS A 48 -18.02 -2.37 -11.45
CA LYS A 48 -18.28 -1.97 -12.84
C LYS A 48 -19.78 -2.02 -13.19
N LYS A 49 -20.49 -3.05 -12.75
CA LYS A 49 -21.96 -3.15 -12.93
C LYS A 49 -22.71 -2.06 -12.16
N GLN A 50 -22.21 -1.70 -10.97
CA GLN A 50 -22.76 -0.62 -10.14
C GLN A 50 -22.53 0.76 -10.77
N GLY A 51 -21.52 0.91 -11.64
CA GLY A 51 -21.13 2.17 -12.27
C GLY A 51 -20.46 3.17 -11.33
N SER A 52 -20.01 2.71 -10.15
CA SER A 52 -19.36 3.55 -9.14
C SER A 52 -18.62 2.70 -8.12
N GLY A 53 -17.64 3.30 -7.45
CA GLY A 53 -16.91 2.70 -6.34
C GLY A 53 -15.43 3.06 -6.39
N ASP A 54 -14.78 2.85 -5.26
CA ASP A 54 -13.35 3.11 -5.09
C ASP A 54 -12.60 1.81 -4.84
N ILE A 55 -11.45 1.66 -5.46
CA ILE A 55 -10.46 0.63 -5.14
C ILE A 55 -9.21 1.37 -4.69
N VAL A 56 -8.83 1.18 -3.43
CA VAL A 56 -7.67 1.83 -2.85
C VAL A 56 -6.66 0.78 -2.40
N PHE A 57 -5.43 0.95 -2.80
CA PHE A 57 -4.31 0.10 -2.40
C PHE A 57 -3.42 0.84 -1.41
N THR A 58 -2.97 0.13 -0.38
CA THR A 58 -1.90 0.60 0.49
C THR A 58 -0.55 0.15 -0.08
N GLY A 59 0.10 1.08 -0.76
CA GLY A 59 1.47 0.95 -1.24
C GLY A 59 2.49 1.14 -0.13
N SER A 60 3.51 1.90 -0.40
CA SER A 60 4.57 2.35 0.52
C SER A 60 5.50 3.31 -0.22
N GLU A 61 6.30 4.10 0.47
CA GLU A 61 7.50 4.73 -0.12
C GLU A 61 8.40 3.71 -0.81
N ALA A 62 8.40 2.45 -0.36
CA ALA A 62 9.09 1.33 -1.00
C ALA A 62 8.52 0.94 -2.38
N ALA A 63 7.39 1.51 -2.81
CA ALA A 63 6.88 1.40 -4.17
C ALA A 63 7.49 2.43 -5.13
N LEU A 64 8.27 3.39 -4.61
CA LEU A 64 8.86 4.49 -5.35
C LEU A 64 10.36 4.33 -5.54
N LYS A 65 11.04 3.67 -4.61
CA LYS A 65 12.48 3.35 -4.70
C LYS A 65 12.82 2.08 -3.92
N GLY A 66 13.84 1.36 -4.40
CA GLY A 66 14.40 0.23 -3.68
C GLY A 66 15.17 0.66 -2.43
N SER A 67 15.24 -0.23 -1.44
CA SER A 67 16.02 -0.04 -0.23
C SER A 67 16.86 -1.27 0.09
N ARG A 68 17.99 -1.04 0.79
CA ARG A 68 18.85 -2.13 1.28
C ARG A 68 18.06 -3.04 2.21
N GLN A 69 18.24 -4.37 2.07
CA GLN A 69 17.52 -5.41 2.81
C GLN A 69 16.00 -5.45 2.57
N GLY A 70 15.49 -4.64 1.64
CA GLY A 70 14.08 -4.55 1.29
C GLY A 70 13.73 -5.15 -0.07
N SER A 71 14.60 -5.96 -0.69
CA SER A 71 14.44 -6.40 -2.09
C SER A 71 13.06 -6.97 -2.41
N ILE A 72 12.60 -7.97 -1.67
CA ILE A 72 11.29 -8.59 -1.92
C ILE A 72 10.13 -7.69 -1.50
N TYR A 73 10.26 -6.95 -0.39
CA TYR A 73 9.25 -6.01 0.06
C TYR A 73 9.06 -4.89 -0.97
N CYS A 74 10.15 -4.25 -1.41
CA CYS A 74 10.08 -3.23 -2.46
C CYS A 74 9.46 -3.80 -3.74
N ALA A 75 9.89 -4.98 -4.19
CA ALA A 75 9.33 -5.63 -5.37
C ALA A 75 7.82 -5.81 -5.26
N SER A 76 7.29 -6.26 -4.10
CA SER A 76 5.87 -6.42 -3.87
C SER A 76 5.11 -5.08 -3.92
N LYS A 77 5.72 -4.00 -3.39
CA LYS A 77 5.12 -2.66 -3.39
C LYS A 77 5.21 -1.98 -4.76
N PHE A 78 6.25 -2.22 -5.54
CA PHE A 78 6.28 -1.83 -6.96
C PHE A 78 5.23 -2.60 -7.78
N ALA A 79 5.05 -3.90 -7.53
CA ALA A 79 4.05 -4.70 -8.21
C ALA A 79 2.64 -4.15 -7.99
N ILE A 80 2.24 -3.83 -6.74
CA ILE A 80 0.91 -3.28 -6.46
C ILE A 80 0.73 -1.87 -7.06
N ARG A 81 1.80 -1.07 -7.11
CA ARG A 81 1.77 0.25 -7.76
C ARG A 81 1.52 0.13 -9.25
N GLY A 82 2.28 -0.72 -9.95
CA GLY A 82 2.08 -0.96 -11.39
C GLY A 82 0.70 -1.55 -11.69
N PHE A 83 0.22 -2.47 -10.83
CA PHE A 83 -1.12 -3.03 -10.93
C PHE A 83 -2.21 -1.96 -10.79
N ALA A 84 -2.09 -1.07 -9.80
CA ALA A 84 -3.04 0.02 -9.59
C ALA A 84 -3.10 0.97 -10.80
N GLN A 85 -1.95 1.30 -11.40
CA GLN A 85 -1.86 2.15 -12.59
C GLN A 85 -2.59 1.51 -13.78
N ALA A 86 -2.28 0.25 -14.10
CA ALA A 86 -2.93 -0.47 -15.19
C ALA A 86 -4.44 -0.62 -14.97
N LEU A 87 -4.84 -1.00 -13.75
CA LEU A 87 -6.25 -1.17 -13.42
C LEU A 87 -7.04 0.14 -13.50
N ARG A 88 -6.43 1.27 -13.20
CA ARG A 88 -7.04 2.60 -13.35
C ARG A 88 -7.43 2.85 -14.80
N ASP A 89 -6.53 2.57 -15.74
CA ASP A 89 -6.81 2.74 -17.18
C ASP A 89 -7.94 1.80 -17.62
N GLU A 90 -7.96 0.56 -17.13
CA GLU A 90 -9.03 -0.41 -17.42
C GLU A 90 -10.40 0.01 -16.85
N CYS A 91 -10.41 0.84 -15.81
CA CYS A 91 -11.63 1.27 -15.11
C CYS A 91 -12.14 2.64 -15.57
N GLY A 92 -11.37 3.40 -16.34
CA GLY A 92 -11.63 4.82 -16.65
C GLY A 92 -13.02 5.16 -17.18
N LYS A 93 -13.69 4.22 -17.88
CA LYS A 93 -15.03 4.41 -18.42
C LYS A 93 -16.14 3.75 -17.58
N SER A 94 -15.79 3.09 -16.50
CA SER A 94 -16.73 2.28 -15.70
C SER A 94 -17.31 3.00 -14.47
N GLY A 95 -16.85 4.23 -14.18
CA GLY A 95 -17.18 4.94 -12.94
C GLY A 95 -16.43 4.43 -11.71
N VAL A 96 -15.60 3.41 -11.84
CA VAL A 96 -14.75 2.89 -10.75
C VAL A 96 -13.44 3.68 -10.71
N ARG A 97 -13.10 4.22 -9.55
CA ARG A 97 -11.85 4.96 -9.32
C ARG A 97 -10.81 4.04 -8.67
N VAL A 98 -9.57 4.17 -9.08
CA VAL A 98 -8.46 3.36 -8.53
C VAL A 98 -7.36 4.29 -8.05
N SER A 99 -6.99 4.15 -6.78
CA SER A 99 -6.00 4.99 -6.10
C SER A 99 -4.99 4.14 -5.33
N ILE A 100 -3.81 4.70 -5.10
CA ILE A 100 -2.81 4.11 -4.22
C ILE A 100 -2.30 5.14 -3.23
N LEU A 101 -2.20 4.77 -1.95
CA LEU A 101 -1.54 5.54 -0.92
C LEU A 101 -0.16 4.94 -0.67
N ASN A 102 0.88 5.76 -0.70
CA ASN A 102 2.27 5.36 -0.44
C ASN A 102 2.75 5.97 0.88
N PRO A 103 2.39 5.39 2.03
CA PRO A 103 2.91 5.86 3.30
C PRO A 103 4.38 5.48 3.48
N GLY A 104 5.10 6.32 4.21
CA GLY A 104 6.41 6.04 4.77
C GLY A 104 6.30 5.16 6.01
N ALA A 105 7.14 5.42 7.00
CA ALA A 105 7.07 4.71 8.28
C ALA A 105 5.80 5.09 9.04
N VAL A 106 4.84 4.19 9.15
CA VAL A 106 3.62 4.38 9.96
C VAL A 106 3.79 3.69 11.31
N ARG A 107 3.55 4.38 12.39
CA ARG A 107 3.65 3.85 13.76
C ARG A 107 2.52 2.85 14.03
N THR A 108 2.80 1.58 13.77
CA THR A 108 1.86 0.46 13.88
C THR A 108 2.61 -0.83 14.26
N PRO A 109 1.93 -1.93 14.62
CA PRO A 109 2.55 -3.23 14.85
C PRO A 109 3.30 -3.83 13.66
N PHE A 110 3.26 -3.20 12.48
CA PHE A 110 4.03 -3.64 11.30
C PHE A 110 5.52 -3.88 11.60
N PHE A 111 6.08 -3.09 12.52
CA PHE A 111 7.49 -3.18 12.88
C PHE A 111 7.78 -4.21 13.97
N ASP A 112 6.78 -4.86 14.58
CA ASP A 112 6.98 -5.73 15.75
C ASP A 112 7.94 -6.88 15.47
N GLU A 113 7.86 -7.48 14.28
CA GLU A 113 8.74 -8.57 13.85
C GLU A 113 10.02 -8.09 13.13
N LEU A 114 10.22 -6.80 12.98
CA LEU A 114 11.40 -6.22 12.36
C LEU A 114 12.43 -5.82 13.44
N ASN A 115 13.71 -5.82 13.08
CA ASN A 115 14.81 -5.44 13.98
C ASN A 115 15.06 -3.94 14.02
N PHE A 116 14.18 -3.15 13.43
CA PHE A 116 14.21 -1.69 13.41
C PHE A 116 12.79 -1.14 13.46
N GLU A 117 12.68 0.11 13.81
CA GLU A 117 11.44 0.88 13.87
C GLU A 117 11.74 2.36 13.62
N PRO A 118 10.72 3.22 13.36
CA PRO A 118 10.94 4.66 13.28
C PRO A 118 11.39 5.22 14.63
N GLY A 119 12.13 6.32 14.60
CA GLY A 119 12.55 7.04 15.81
C GLY A 119 11.37 7.44 16.70
N ALA A 120 11.65 7.71 17.96
CA ALA A 120 10.62 7.95 18.98
C ALA A 120 9.89 9.30 18.85
N ASP A 121 10.54 10.30 18.24
CA ASP A 121 9.94 11.63 18.10
C ASP A 121 8.74 11.63 17.17
N PRO A 122 7.72 12.47 17.39
CA PRO A 122 6.51 12.51 16.57
C PRO A 122 6.78 12.69 15.06
N GLU A 123 7.75 13.52 14.70
CA GLU A 123 8.12 13.80 13.31
C GLU A 123 8.81 12.63 12.58
N ASN A 124 9.18 11.57 13.29
CA ASN A 124 9.91 10.43 12.74
C ASN A 124 9.00 9.33 12.17
N ALA A 125 7.70 9.44 12.35
CA ALA A 125 6.72 8.51 11.81
C ALA A 125 5.45 9.24 11.39
N VAL A 126 4.71 8.60 10.49
CA VAL A 126 3.32 8.91 10.19
C VAL A 126 2.46 8.15 11.18
N GLU A 127 1.35 8.71 11.63
CA GLU A 127 0.38 8.01 12.46
C GLU A 127 -0.69 7.32 11.57
N ALA A 128 -1.32 6.26 12.10
CA ALA A 128 -2.36 5.54 11.35
C ALA A 128 -3.52 6.45 10.95
N ASP A 129 -3.87 7.42 11.79
CA ASP A 129 -4.92 8.40 11.55
C ASP A 129 -4.60 9.35 10.39
N ASP A 130 -3.32 9.66 10.15
CA ASP A 130 -2.91 10.47 9.00
C ASP A 130 -3.17 9.72 7.68
N VAL A 131 -2.88 8.42 7.67
CA VAL A 131 -3.17 7.56 6.51
C VAL A 131 -4.67 7.41 6.32
N ALA A 132 -5.45 7.27 7.38
CA ALA A 132 -6.90 7.21 7.33
C ALA A 132 -7.51 8.53 6.81
N ALA A 133 -7.00 9.67 7.21
CA ALA A 133 -7.43 10.98 6.71
C ALA A 133 -7.16 11.13 5.20
N ALA A 134 -5.98 10.69 4.74
CA ALA A 134 -5.65 10.68 3.31
C ALA A 134 -6.58 9.73 2.52
N LEU A 135 -6.88 8.55 3.09
CA LEU A 135 -7.85 7.61 2.51
C LEU A 135 -9.24 8.24 2.36
N MET A 136 -9.73 8.92 3.40
CA MET A 136 -11.02 9.61 3.35
C MET A 136 -11.03 10.71 2.29
N THR A 137 -9.94 11.46 2.13
CA THR A 137 -9.81 12.46 1.07
C THR A 137 -9.97 11.84 -0.32
N VAL A 138 -9.43 10.62 -0.54
CA VAL A 138 -9.60 9.87 -1.80
C VAL A 138 -11.07 9.50 -2.03
N ILE A 139 -11.72 8.93 -1.02
CA ILE A 139 -13.10 8.43 -1.12
C ILE A 139 -14.09 9.58 -1.29
N GLU A 140 -13.88 10.70 -0.62
CA GLU A 140 -14.75 11.89 -0.63
C GLU A 140 -14.49 12.81 -1.82
N ALA A 141 -13.50 12.53 -2.65
CA ALA A 141 -13.26 13.31 -3.86
C ALA A 141 -14.52 13.35 -4.73
N ARG A 142 -14.80 14.52 -5.31
CA ARG A 142 -16.00 14.72 -6.14
C ARG A 142 -16.06 13.72 -7.31
N PRO A 143 -17.23 13.33 -7.80
CA PRO A 143 -17.37 12.53 -9.00
C PRO A 143 -16.58 13.14 -10.18
N GLY A 144 -15.89 12.29 -10.95
CA GLY A 144 -15.04 12.71 -12.07
C GLY A 144 -13.61 13.13 -11.67
N THR A 145 -13.27 13.09 -10.37
CA THR A 145 -11.89 13.31 -9.89
C THR A 145 -11.32 12.02 -9.31
N VAL A 146 -10.09 11.70 -9.69
CA VAL A 146 -9.33 10.59 -9.12
C VAL A 146 -8.04 11.15 -8.52
N LEU A 147 -7.81 10.91 -7.24
CA LEU A 147 -6.52 11.12 -6.60
C LEU A 147 -5.69 9.86 -6.80
N GLU A 148 -4.91 9.85 -7.85
CA GLU A 148 -4.30 8.62 -8.37
C GLU A 148 -3.29 8.01 -7.42
N GLU A 149 -2.41 8.85 -6.87
CA GLU A 149 -1.31 8.43 -6.01
C GLU A 149 -1.04 9.52 -4.97
N ILE A 150 -1.03 9.13 -3.69
CA ILE A 150 -0.74 10.02 -2.58
C ILE A 150 0.43 9.44 -1.79
N SER A 151 1.52 10.21 -1.68
CA SER A 151 2.64 9.89 -0.81
C SER A 151 2.49 10.63 0.51
N ILE A 152 2.70 9.92 1.61
CA ILE A 152 2.57 10.43 2.97
C ILE A 152 3.86 10.07 3.71
N SER A 153 4.71 11.04 3.95
CA SER A 153 6.03 10.81 4.55
C SER A 153 6.13 11.44 5.93
N PRO A 154 6.88 10.84 6.86
CA PRO A 154 7.25 11.54 8.09
C PRO A 154 8.07 12.78 7.73
N GLN A 155 8.02 13.81 8.56
CA GLN A 155 8.79 15.03 8.36
C GLN A 155 10.30 14.75 8.41
N SER A 156 10.71 13.75 9.21
CA SER A 156 12.10 13.34 9.38
C SER A 156 12.25 11.83 9.35
N HIS A 157 13.08 11.31 8.43
CA HIS A 157 13.32 9.87 8.29
C HIS A 157 14.42 9.41 9.26
N VAL A 158 14.03 9.07 10.47
CA VAL A 158 14.93 8.52 11.49
C VAL A 158 14.56 7.08 11.79
N TRP A 159 15.54 6.20 11.74
CA TRP A 159 15.40 4.78 12.06
C TRP A 159 16.22 4.43 13.28
N GLN A 160 15.66 3.63 14.16
CA GLN A 160 16.37 3.07 15.31
C GLN A 160 16.32 1.53 15.26
N ARG A 161 17.40 0.90 15.73
CA ARG A 161 17.42 -0.55 15.91
C ARG A 161 16.74 -0.91 17.22
N LYS A 162 15.91 -1.94 17.17
CA LYS A 162 15.39 -2.56 18.40
C LYS A 162 16.52 -3.27 19.15
N LYS A 163 16.49 -3.19 20.46
CA LYS A 163 17.45 -3.87 21.37
C LYS A 163 17.09 -5.34 21.52
#